data_326cf1de325d681d801b2059598b0006
#
_entry.id   326cf1de325d681d801b2059598b0006
#
_cell.length_a   1.000
_cell.length_b   1.000
_cell.length_c   1.000
_cell.angle_alpha   90.00
_cell.angle_beta   90.00
_cell.angle_gamma   90.00
#
_symmetry.space_group_name_H-M   'P 1'
#
loop_
_entity.id
_entity.type
_entity.pdbx_description
1 polymer ?
#
loop_
_entity_poly.entity_id
_entity_poly.type
_entity_poly.pdbx_seq_one_letter_code
_entity_poly.pdbx_strand_id
1 'polypeptide(L)'
;METFQFTLLLEDDKGLTTKQNVIASDSMAAVNDNVPGTWCKMDNNDIPRGIYGVGTYSYKNGYVLVKKPNGVCDWFRRIHG
;
A
#
# COMPACT_ATOMS: atom_id res chain seq x y z
N MET A 1 7.15 -12.14 18.61
CA MET A 1 6.66 -10.92 17.96
C MET A 1 5.23 -11.13 17.49
N GLU A 2 4.37 -10.21 17.82
CA GLU A 2 2.97 -10.30 17.40
C GLU A 2 2.84 -9.94 15.92
N THR A 3 2.03 -10.71 15.20
CA THR A 3 1.80 -10.47 13.77
C THR A 3 0.32 -10.33 13.49
N PHE A 4 0.00 -9.63 12.39
CA PHE A 4 -1.35 -9.33 12.00
C PHE A 4 -1.53 -9.57 10.50
N GLN A 5 -2.78 -9.74 10.08
CA GLN A 5 -3.09 -9.89 8.66
C GLN A 5 -3.35 -8.51 8.04
N PHE A 6 -2.66 -8.24 6.94
CA PHE A 6 -2.83 -7.02 6.15
C PHE A 6 -3.28 -7.39 4.74
N THR A 7 -4.02 -6.50 4.12
CA THR A 7 -4.39 -6.63 2.71
C THR A 7 -3.70 -5.55 1.91
N LEU A 8 -2.88 -5.96 0.95
CA LEU A 8 -2.21 -5.05 0.02
C LEU A 8 -3.08 -4.89 -1.21
N LEU A 9 -3.35 -3.65 -1.60
CA LEU A 9 -4.11 -3.33 -2.80
C LEU A 9 -3.14 -2.78 -3.83
N LEU A 10 -2.94 -3.56 -4.88
CA LEU A 10 -2.03 -3.24 -5.97
C LEU A 10 -2.85 -3.05 -7.23
N GLU A 11 -2.65 -1.93 -7.89
CA GLU A 11 -3.34 -1.64 -9.15
C GLU A 11 -2.38 -1.79 -10.31
N ASP A 12 -2.78 -2.54 -11.34
CA ASP A 12 -1.95 -2.78 -12.51
C ASP A 12 -2.11 -1.66 -13.56
N ASP A 13 -1.40 -1.80 -14.68
CA ASP A 13 -1.41 -0.83 -15.79
C ASP A 13 -2.78 -0.62 -16.41
N LYS A 14 -3.68 -1.57 -16.22
CA LYS A 14 -5.03 -1.54 -16.78
C LYS A 14 -6.07 -1.08 -15.78
N GLY A 15 -5.63 -0.68 -14.60
CA GLY A 15 -6.53 -0.24 -13.54
C GLY A 15 -7.19 -1.38 -12.78
N LEU A 16 -6.75 -2.62 -12.97
CA LEU A 16 -7.28 -3.76 -12.24
C LEU A 16 -6.63 -3.86 -10.86
N THR A 17 -7.46 -3.91 -9.84
CA THR A 17 -6.98 -4.01 -8.46
C THR A 17 -6.74 -5.48 -8.11
N THR A 18 -5.52 -5.77 -7.63
CA THR A 18 -5.16 -7.07 -7.10
C THR A 18 -5.06 -6.97 -5.59
N LYS A 19 -5.70 -7.88 -4.88
CA LYS A 19 -5.62 -7.97 -3.42
C LYS A 19 -4.68 -9.09 -3.04
N GLN A 20 -3.76 -8.79 -2.14
CA GLN A 20 -2.82 -9.78 -1.60
C GLN A 20 -2.86 -9.72 -0.09
N ASN A 21 -3.20 -10.85 0.55
CA ASN A 21 -3.20 -10.95 2.01
C ASN A 21 -1.83 -11.39 2.47
N VAL A 22 -1.27 -10.67 3.45
CA VAL A 22 0.06 -10.96 3.99
C VAL A 22 0.03 -10.90 5.51
N ILE A 23 0.96 -11.60 6.15
CA ILE A 23 1.13 -11.59 7.60
C ILE A 23 2.41 -10.82 7.92
N ALA A 24 2.33 -9.84 8.79
CA ALA A 24 3.47 -9.00 9.15
C ALA A 24 3.26 -8.39 10.53
N SER A 25 4.34 -7.84 11.10
CA SER A 25 4.28 -7.19 12.41
C SER A 25 3.64 -5.80 12.35
N ASP A 26 3.80 -5.10 11.23
CA ASP A 26 3.17 -3.81 10.99
C ASP A 26 2.96 -3.58 9.50
N SER A 27 2.30 -2.47 9.15
CA SER A 27 1.97 -2.18 7.75
C SER A 27 3.22 -1.92 6.90
N MET A 28 4.26 -1.31 7.48
CA MET A 28 5.51 -1.08 6.75
C MET A 28 6.19 -2.38 6.37
N ALA A 29 6.27 -3.34 7.31
CA ALA A 29 6.81 -4.67 7.03
C ALA A 29 5.95 -5.40 6.01
N ALA A 30 4.62 -5.25 6.09
CA ALA A 30 3.71 -5.87 5.13
C ALA A 30 4.05 -5.46 3.69
N VAL A 31 4.36 -4.19 3.48
CA VAL A 31 4.70 -3.69 2.14
C VAL A 31 6.12 -4.06 1.77
N ASN A 32 7.10 -3.73 2.60
CA ASN A 32 8.52 -3.88 2.24
C ASN A 32 8.96 -5.34 2.10
N ASP A 33 8.32 -6.26 2.82
CA ASP A 33 8.67 -7.67 2.74
C ASP A 33 7.98 -8.39 1.56
N ASN A 34 6.94 -7.80 1.00
CA ASN A 34 6.10 -8.48 0.00
C ASN A 34 6.02 -7.76 -1.34
N VAL A 35 6.41 -6.50 -1.43
CA VAL A 35 6.35 -5.72 -2.67
C VAL A 35 7.76 -5.29 -3.04
N PRO A 36 8.21 -5.54 -4.29
CA PRO A 36 9.56 -5.12 -4.70
C PRO A 36 9.78 -3.63 -4.55
N GLY A 37 10.97 -3.25 -4.05
CA GLY A 37 11.33 -1.87 -3.82
C GLY A 37 11.39 -1.52 -2.34
N THR A 38 11.65 -0.26 -2.04
CA THR A 38 11.64 0.28 -0.68
C THR A 38 10.53 1.30 -0.57
N TRP A 39 9.69 1.14 0.44
CA TRP A 39 8.43 1.88 0.58
C TRP A 39 8.39 2.65 1.89
N CYS A 40 7.76 3.80 1.86
CA CYS A 40 7.62 4.69 3.00
C CYS A 40 6.14 5.09 3.14
N LYS A 41 5.66 5.11 4.38
CA LYS A 41 4.28 5.53 4.64
C LYS A 41 4.12 7.02 4.32
N MET A 42 3.03 7.35 3.63
CA MET A 42 2.68 8.73 3.33
C MET A 42 1.97 9.37 4.51
N ASP A 43 2.33 10.62 4.82
CA ASP A 43 1.57 11.40 5.78
C ASP A 43 0.22 11.82 5.19
N ASN A 44 -0.76 12.03 6.06
CA ASN A 44 -2.08 12.50 5.63
C ASN A 44 -2.00 13.80 4.82
N ASN A 45 -1.00 14.63 5.09
CA ASN A 45 -0.79 15.88 4.36
C ASN A 45 -0.26 15.68 2.95
N ASP A 46 0.36 14.53 2.69
CA ASP A 46 0.94 14.20 1.38
C ASP A 46 -0.08 13.52 0.46
N ILE A 47 -1.22 13.12 1.01
CA ILE A 47 -2.28 12.47 0.24
C ILE A 47 -3.21 13.54 -0.29
N PRO A 48 -3.33 13.72 -1.62
CA PRO A 48 -4.23 14.72 -2.18
C PRO A 48 -5.68 14.44 -1.77
N ARG A 49 -6.36 15.48 -1.31
CA ARG A 49 -7.75 15.36 -0.86
C ARG A 49 -8.67 15.09 -2.04
N GLY A 50 -9.54 14.09 -1.88
CA GLY A 50 -10.57 13.78 -2.86
C GLY A 50 -10.11 13.03 -4.08
N ILE A 51 -8.83 12.64 -4.15
CA ILE A 51 -8.30 11.88 -5.27
C ILE A 51 -7.82 10.53 -4.78
N TYR A 52 -8.73 9.59 -4.70
CA TYR A 52 -8.43 8.19 -4.39
C TYR A 52 -8.82 7.33 -5.59
N GLY A 53 -8.60 7.89 -6.78
CA GLY A 53 -9.05 7.25 -7.99
C GLY A 53 -8.06 6.26 -8.57
N VAL A 54 -8.62 5.30 -9.28
CA VAL A 54 -7.92 4.37 -10.13
C VAL A 54 -7.01 5.17 -11.09
N GLY A 55 -5.75 4.75 -11.19
CA GLY A 55 -4.78 5.39 -12.09
C GLY A 55 -3.97 6.52 -11.47
N THR A 56 -4.45 7.15 -10.41
CA THR A 56 -3.72 8.23 -9.73
C THR A 56 -2.75 7.65 -8.71
N TYR A 57 -3.21 6.70 -7.91
CA TYR A 57 -2.41 6.00 -6.92
C TYR A 57 -2.36 4.53 -7.29
N SER A 58 -1.38 4.13 -8.06
CA SER A 58 -1.23 2.75 -8.51
C SER A 58 0.16 2.24 -8.21
N TYR A 59 0.30 0.92 -8.16
CA TYR A 59 1.60 0.28 -8.02
C TYR A 59 2.56 0.73 -9.13
N LYS A 60 2.07 0.83 -10.36
CA LYS A 60 2.87 1.31 -11.49
C LYS A 60 3.43 2.70 -11.24
N ASN A 61 2.64 3.58 -10.62
CA ASN A 61 3.05 4.94 -10.31
C ASN A 61 3.83 5.01 -8.99
N GLY A 62 4.09 3.88 -8.34
CA GLY A 62 4.86 3.80 -7.12
C GLY A 62 4.05 3.98 -5.85
N TYR A 63 2.79 3.52 -5.85
CA TYR A 63 1.92 3.60 -4.69
C TYR A 63 1.30 2.25 -4.35
N VAL A 64 1.17 1.97 -3.06
CA VAL A 64 0.50 0.77 -2.54
C VAL A 64 -0.43 1.20 -1.41
N LEU A 65 -1.64 0.68 -1.41
CA LEU A 65 -2.60 0.88 -0.33
C LEU A 65 -2.61 -0.37 0.54
N VAL A 66 -2.49 -0.18 1.85
CA VAL A 66 -2.49 -1.27 2.83
C VAL A 66 -3.70 -1.13 3.72
N LYS A 67 -4.53 -2.16 3.78
CA LYS A 67 -5.66 -2.23 4.70
C LYS A 67 -5.24 -2.99 5.95
N LYS A 68 -5.37 -2.34 7.11
CA LYS A 68 -5.08 -2.94 8.41
C LYS A 68 -6.23 -3.81 8.90
N PRO A 69 -5.98 -4.66 9.92
CA PRO A 69 -7.06 -5.49 10.49
C PRO A 69 -8.26 -4.70 11.01
N ASN A 70 -8.05 -3.46 11.47
CA ASN A 70 -9.13 -2.59 11.94
C ASN A 70 -9.90 -1.90 10.81
N GLY A 71 -9.54 -2.17 9.55
CA GLY A 71 -10.20 -1.58 8.39
C GLY A 71 -9.63 -0.24 7.94
N VAL A 72 -8.73 0.36 8.71
CA VAL A 72 -8.07 1.62 8.33
C VAL A 72 -7.03 1.33 7.28
N CYS A 73 -6.96 2.19 6.26
CA CYS A 73 -6.01 2.05 5.16
C CYS A 73 -4.88 3.07 5.28
N ASP A 74 -3.66 2.63 4.97
CA ASP A 74 -2.49 3.49 4.88
C ASP A 74 -1.97 3.47 3.45
N TRP A 75 -1.53 4.63 2.96
CA TRP A 75 -0.86 4.75 1.68
C TRP A 75 0.65 4.68 1.86
N PHE A 76 1.32 3.97 0.94
CA PHE A 76 2.78 3.89 0.88
C PHE A 76 3.25 4.34 -0.49
N ARG A 77 4.40 5.02 -0.53
CA ARG A 77 5.04 5.40 -1.79
C ARG A 77 6.42 4.74 -1.88
N ARG A 78 6.82 4.45 -3.11
CA ARG A 78 8.14 3.89 -3.39
C ARG A 78 9.19 4.99 -3.31
N ILE A 79 10.23 4.77 -2.52
CA ILE A 79 11.39 5.67 -2.43
C ILE A 79 12.60 5.08 -3.13
N HIS A 80 12.59 3.77 -3.36
CA HIS A 80 13.63 3.06 -4.10
C HIS A 80 13.00 1.91 -4.85
N GLY A 81 13.35 1.80 -6.06
CA GLY A 81 12.79 0.77 -6.87
C GLY A 81 13.73 -0.12 -7.52
#